data_2bc27c7060d537cc41d965506fcc1eb2
#
_entry.id   2bc27c7060d537cc41d965506fcc1eb2
#
_cell.length_a   1.000
_cell.length_b   1.000
_cell.length_c   1.000
_cell.angle_alpha   90.00
_cell.angle_beta   90.00
_cell.angle_gamma   90.00
#
_symmetry.space_group_name_H-M   'P 1'
#
loop_
_entity.id
_entity.type
_entity.pdbx_description
1 polymer ?
#
loop_
_entity_poly.entity_id
_entity_poly.type
_entity_poly.pdbx_seq_one_letter_code
_entity_poly.pdbx_strand_id
1 'polypeptide(L)'
;MIQSEVRIRSFRSQPRNLRVSVMMKIEEKLAGNGSLVGKSQLPLEEKHQANDKPEANGKAKVSPKQEADEKGDTSRKSLNLYSWQEIQRHNQETDQWLVINRKVYDVTSWADRHPGGRRVLNHYAGEDATDVFRAMHLELDIARLYLKPLLIGELAPGEPSQERNKNAQLVEDFQELRRTLEAMNMFSANLGFFSLHLIQILILEVLAWLMLWHFGNGWPITICISFLLTISQAQSSFLQHDTGHLSIFKKSKWNHLMHRFVMCHLKGLSVKWWNHRHFQHHTKPNIYPKDPDIDVGPLFLVGDLQPIKYGKKKIKYIDYEKQHLYFYMVGLPLLMPVYFNLQSMQVMYLGRYWRDIVWVSSFYIRYFITFGPFYGIFGTVLLIYLVKSWPPVMLNSPFSMTGSLGT
;
A
#
# COMPACT_ATOMS: atom_id res chain seq x y z
N MET A 1 -6.69 1.93 4.58
CA MET A 1 -6.14 2.94 5.50
C MET A 1 -5.95 4.31 4.83
N ILE A 2 -5.28 4.40 3.68
CA ILE A 2 -4.92 5.68 3.02
C ILE A 2 -6.12 6.44 2.44
N GLN A 3 -7.15 5.78 1.92
CA GLN A 3 -8.37 6.46 1.48
C GLN A 3 -9.17 7.09 2.63
N SER A 4 -9.10 6.51 3.83
CA SER A 4 -9.66 7.13 5.03
C SER A 4 -8.89 8.40 5.41
N GLU A 5 -7.57 8.42 5.25
CA GLU A 5 -6.77 9.62 5.50
C GLU A 5 -7.05 10.77 4.52
N VAL A 6 -7.24 10.47 3.23
CA VAL A 6 -7.59 11.50 2.23
C VAL A 6 -8.98 12.08 2.49
N ARG A 7 -9.97 11.26 2.86
CA ARG A 7 -11.30 11.76 3.27
C ARG A 7 -11.28 12.47 4.62
N ILE A 8 -10.48 12.00 5.57
CA ILE A 8 -10.28 12.68 6.86
C ILE A 8 -9.59 14.03 6.66
N ARG A 9 -8.63 14.14 5.74
CA ARG A 9 -8.00 15.43 5.38
C ARG A 9 -8.97 16.37 4.66
N SER A 10 -9.76 15.88 3.71
CA SER A 10 -10.85 16.65 3.08
C SER A 10 -11.91 17.06 4.10
N PHE A 11 -12.22 16.21 5.09
CA PHE A 11 -13.10 16.52 6.19
C PHE A 11 -12.54 17.60 7.13
N ARG A 12 -11.22 17.60 7.41
CA ARG A 12 -10.56 18.63 8.23
C ARG A 12 -10.48 20.01 7.58
N SER A 13 -10.52 20.09 6.25
CA SER A 13 -10.58 21.37 5.53
C SER A 13 -11.98 21.99 5.48
N GLN A 14 -13.01 21.29 5.95
CA GLN A 14 -14.38 21.77 5.95
C GLN A 14 -14.67 22.73 7.13
N PRO A 15 -15.66 23.66 6.99
CA PRO A 15 -16.06 24.55 8.06
C PRO A 15 -16.43 23.79 9.35
N ARG A 16 -16.09 24.40 10.50
CA ARG A 16 -16.22 23.77 11.84
C ARG A 16 -17.63 23.22 12.11
N ASN A 17 -18.65 23.90 11.64
CA ASN A 17 -20.06 23.51 11.79
C ASN A 17 -20.42 22.21 11.03
N LEU A 18 -19.82 22.01 9.86
CA LEU A 18 -20.03 20.81 9.06
C LEU A 18 -19.32 19.60 9.68
N ARG A 19 -18.13 19.82 10.28
CA ARG A 19 -17.38 18.79 11.02
C ARG A 19 -18.16 18.29 12.24
N VAL A 20 -18.73 19.22 13.02
CA VAL A 20 -19.53 18.87 14.19
C VAL A 20 -20.79 18.12 13.79
N SER A 21 -21.48 18.53 12.71
CA SER A 21 -22.65 17.83 12.19
C SER A 21 -22.37 16.41 11.70
N VAL A 22 -21.19 16.19 11.06
CA VAL A 22 -20.81 14.85 10.59
C VAL A 22 -20.34 13.99 11.75
N MET A 23 -19.62 14.55 12.73
CA MET A 23 -19.22 13.83 13.95
C MET A 23 -20.45 13.43 14.75
N MET A 24 -21.43 14.32 14.94
CA MET A 24 -22.70 13.98 15.61
C MET A 24 -23.45 12.86 14.86
N LYS A 25 -23.51 12.88 13.53
CA LYS A 25 -24.12 11.80 12.74
C LYS A 25 -23.36 10.47 12.83
N ILE A 26 -22.05 10.51 13.01
CA ILE A 26 -21.22 9.32 13.23
C ILE A 26 -21.49 8.78 14.63
N GLU A 27 -21.50 9.63 15.67
CA GLU A 27 -21.83 9.24 17.04
C GLU A 27 -23.26 8.75 17.16
N GLU A 28 -24.23 9.37 16.48
CA GLU A 28 -25.62 8.95 16.44
C GLU A 28 -25.81 7.59 15.75
N LYS A 29 -25.08 7.32 14.66
CA LYS A 29 -25.06 6.02 14.00
C LYS A 29 -24.35 4.94 14.84
N LEU A 30 -23.27 5.28 15.53
CA LEU A 30 -22.59 4.36 16.43
C LEU A 30 -23.44 4.06 17.66
N ALA A 31 -24.12 5.07 18.24
CA ALA A 31 -25.06 4.91 19.35
C ALA A 31 -26.32 4.14 18.92
N GLY A 32 -26.82 4.38 17.69
CA GLY A 32 -27.97 3.67 17.12
C GLY A 32 -27.70 2.18 16.86
N ASN A 33 -26.50 1.83 16.44
CA ASN A 33 -26.09 0.43 16.26
C ASN A 33 -25.88 -0.30 17.58
N GLY A 34 -25.45 0.37 18.64
CA GLY A 34 -25.37 -0.22 19.98
C GLY A 34 -26.71 -0.67 20.56
N SER A 35 -27.79 -0.04 20.12
CA SER A 35 -29.17 -0.44 20.49
C SER A 35 -29.71 -1.65 19.70
N LEU A 36 -29.12 -1.98 18.54
CA LEU A 36 -29.58 -3.10 17.71
C LEU A 36 -28.85 -4.42 18.00
N VAL A 37 -27.73 -4.40 18.71
CA VAL A 37 -26.95 -5.60 19.06
C VAL A 37 -27.66 -6.43 20.17
N GLY A 38 -28.69 -5.90 20.82
CA GLY A 38 -29.48 -6.62 21.84
C GLY A 38 -30.57 -7.52 21.28
N LYS A 39 -30.84 -7.59 19.98
CA LYS A 39 -31.98 -8.34 19.40
C LYS A 39 -31.77 -8.95 18.01
N SER A 40 -30.65 -9.51 17.73
CA SER A 40 -30.49 -10.37 16.53
C SER A 40 -30.02 -11.76 16.92
N GLN A 41 -30.87 -12.51 17.56
CA GLN A 41 -30.87 -13.97 17.36
C GLN A 41 -31.41 -14.21 15.95
N LEU A 42 -30.55 -14.71 15.08
CA LEU A 42 -30.94 -15.22 13.78
C LEU A 42 -31.83 -16.46 13.98
N PRO A 43 -33.01 -16.54 13.38
CA PRO A 43 -33.67 -17.80 13.22
C PRO A 43 -33.07 -18.53 11.99
N LEU A 44 -32.42 -19.64 12.26
CA LEU A 44 -32.32 -20.73 11.32
C LEU A 44 -33.69 -21.40 11.33
N GLU A 45 -34.43 -21.26 10.25
CA GLU A 45 -35.36 -22.24 9.68
C GLU A 45 -36.35 -21.55 8.75
N GLU A 46 -36.12 -21.69 7.46
CA GLU A 46 -37.17 -21.53 6.46
C GLU A 46 -38.06 -22.76 6.52
N LYS A 47 -39.28 -22.59 7.05
CA LYS A 47 -40.40 -23.50 6.80
C LYS A 47 -41.25 -22.92 5.69
N HIS A 48 -41.17 -23.55 4.51
CA HIS A 48 -42.23 -23.44 3.51
C HIS A 48 -43.55 -23.90 4.11
N GLN A 49 -44.54 -23.03 4.17
CA GLN A 49 -45.94 -23.41 4.30
C GLN A 49 -46.64 -23.16 2.98
N ALA A 50 -47.10 -24.25 2.41
CA ALA A 50 -48.01 -24.31 1.29
C ALA A 50 -49.43 -23.97 1.75
N ASN A 51 -50.18 -23.28 0.94
CA ASN A 51 -51.64 -23.25 1.00
C ASN A 51 -52.24 -23.84 -0.30
N ASP A 52 -52.79 -25.00 -0.16
CA ASP A 52 -54.11 -25.54 -0.50
C ASP A 52 -54.91 -24.82 -1.63
N LYS A 53 -55.51 -25.46 -2.58
CA LYS A 53 -56.17 -26.75 -2.91
C LYS A 53 -56.82 -26.67 -4.31
N PRO A 54 -57.60 -27.65 -4.80
CA PRO A 54 -57.25 -28.97 -5.30
C PRO A 54 -57.80 -29.22 -6.74
N GLU A 55 -57.52 -30.42 -7.31
CA GLU A 55 -58.38 -31.36 -8.11
C GLU A 55 -57.53 -32.11 -9.13
N ALA A 56 -57.44 -33.32 -9.13
CA ALA A 56 -58.15 -34.56 -9.30
C ALA A 56 -57.67 -35.36 -10.57
N ASN A 57 -57.50 -36.65 -10.30
CA ASN A 57 -57.58 -37.78 -11.21
C ASN A 57 -56.39 -38.19 -12.14
N GLY A 58 -55.97 -39.45 -11.89
CA GLY A 58 -55.38 -40.27 -12.92
C GLY A 58 -54.47 -41.36 -12.44
N LYS A 59 -55.03 -42.54 -12.20
CA LYS A 59 -54.36 -43.81 -11.80
C LYS A 59 -53.23 -44.24 -12.72
N ALA A 60 -52.15 -44.79 -12.22
CA ALA A 60 -51.64 -46.11 -12.57
C ALA A 60 -50.49 -46.57 -11.66
N LYS A 61 -50.64 -47.77 -11.15
CA LYS A 61 -49.67 -48.58 -10.42
C LYS A 61 -48.46 -48.91 -11.30
N VAL A 62 -47.29 -49.04 -10.68
CA VAL A 62 -46.45 -50.24 -10.71
C VAL A 62 -45.31 -50.08 -9.68
N SER A 63 -45.12 -51.13 -8.89
CA SER A 63 -44.09 -51.29 -7.85
C SER A 63 -42.79 -51.88 -8.43
N PRO A 64 -41.82 -52.35 -7.63
CA PRO A 64 -40.52 -51.67 -7.49
C PRO A 64 -39.39 -52.45 -8.17
N LYS A 65 -38.32 -51.80 -8.49
CA LYS A 65 -37.01 -52.47 -8.69
C LYS A 65 -35.95 -51.75 -7.88
N GLN A 66 -35.34 -52.58 -7.06
CA GLN A 66 -34.12 -52.30 -6.29
C GLN A 66 -32.90 -52.13 -7.20
N GLU A 67 -31.94 -51.47 -6.60
CA GLU A 67 -30.49 -51.58 -6.85
C GLU A 67 -29.90 -50.84 -8.04
N ALA A 68 -29.11 -49.82 -7.71
CA ALA A 68 -27.67 -49.87 -7.94
C ALA A 68 -27.02 -48.57 -7.44
N ASP A 69 -26.21 -48.72 -6.45
CA ASP A 69 -24.96 -47.99 -6.17
C ASP A 69 -24.72 -46.67 -6.93
N GLU A 70 -25.11 -45.55 -6.37
CA GLU A 70 -24.38 -44.31 -6.50
C GLU A 70 -23.21 -44.34 -5.50
N LYS A 71 -22.05 -44.77 -5.94
CA LYS A 71 -20.77 -44.46 -5.33
C LYS A 71 -20.59 -42.96 -5.46
N GLY A 72 -21.02 -42.22 -4.47
CA GLY A 72 -20.63 -40.85 -4.26
C GLY A 72 -19.12 -40.78 -4.13
N ASP A 73 -18.47 -40.15 -5.10
CA ASP A 73 -17.06 -39.75 -5.07
C ASP A 73 -16.86 -38.72 -3.97
N THR A 74 -16.80 -39.18 -2.72
CA THR A 74 -16.42 -38.39 -1.55
C THR A 74 -14.93 -38.57 -1.26
N SER A 75 -14.09 -38.40 -2.25
CA SER A 75 -12.67 -38.17 -2.04
C SER A 75 -12.46 -36.68 -1.70
N ARG A 76 -13.03 -36.19 -0.62
CA ARG A 76 -12.46 -35.06 0.11
C ARG A 76 -11.14 -35.59 0.69
N LYS A 77 -10.02 -35.37 -0.02
CA LYS A 77 -8.69 -35.48 0.57
C LYS A 77 -8.73 -34.76 1.89
N SER A 78 -8.61 -35.50 3.00
CA SER A 78 -8.46 -34.87 4.31
C SER A 78 -7.25 -33.98 4.24
N LEU A 79 -7.45 -32.66 4.41
CA LEU A 79 -6.34 -31.71 4.44
C LEU A 79 -5.48 -32.02 5.68
N ASN A 80 -4.17 -31.95 5.53
CA ASN A 80 -3.25 -32.11 6.64
C ASN A 80 -3.52 -31.02 7.68
N LEU A 81 -3.38 -31.36 8.94
CA LEU A 81 -3.50 -30.41 10.04
C LEU A 81 -2.12 -30.09 10.58
N TYR A 82 -1.82 -28.80 10.71
CA TYR A 82 -0.53 -28.30 11.15
C TYR A 82 -0.65 -27.45 12.43
N SER A 83 0.33 -27.57 13.32
CA SER A 83 0.48 -26.69 14.47
C SER A 83 1.31 -25.45 14.12
N TRP A 84 1.20 -24.38 14.93
CA TRP A 84 2.08 -23.23 14.78
C TRP A 84 3.55 -23.58 14.96
N GLN A 85 3.85 -24.55 15.84
CA GLN A 85 5.22 -25.00 16.06
C GLN A 85 5.85 -25.60 14.79
N GLU A 86 5.06 -26.29 13.98
CA GLU A 86 5.50 -26.81 12.69
C GLU A 86 5.64 -25.71 11.67
N ILE A 87 4.60 -24.89 11.47
CA ILE A 87 4.56 -23.81 10.48
C ILE A 87 5.73 -22.85 10.67
N GLN A 88 6.08 -22.50 11.90
CA GLN A 88 7.19 -21.59 12.22
C GLN A 88 8.57 -22.13 11.85
N ARG A 89 8.74 -23.43 11.59
CA ARG A 89 10.00 -23.99 11.11
C ARG A 89 10.26 -23.66 9.64
N HIS A 90 9.19 -23.46 8.87
CA HIS A 90 9.22 -23.16 7.44
C HIS A 90 9.30 -21.63 7.20
N ASN A 91 10.36 -20.99 7.71
CA ASN A 91 10.55 -19.53 7.71
C ASN A 91 11.81 -19.07 6.96
N GLN A 92 12.41 -19.98 6.16
CA GLN A 92 13.62 -19.68 5.40
C GLN A 92 13.27 -19.36 3.94
N GLU A 93 14.13 -18.61 3.24
CA GLU A 93 13.92 -18.28 1.81
C GLU A 93 13.75 -19.50 0.90
N THR A 94 14.32 -20.64 1.30
CA THR A 94 14.24 -21.90 0.58
C THR A 94 13.09 -22.79 1.02
N ASP A 95 12.37 -22.40 2.09
CA ASP A 95 11.29 -23.18 2.68
C ASP A 95 10.33 -22.24 3.43
N GLN A 96 9.21 -21.85 2.75
CA GLN A 96 8.33 -20.78 3.19
C GLN A 96 6.87 -21.23 3.22
N TRP A 97 6.32 -21.31 4.42
CA TRP A 97 4.88 -21.53 4.60
C TRP A 97 4.22 -20.29 5.17
N LEU A 98 2.97 -20.04 4.74
CA LEU A 98 2.13 -18.93 5.22
C LEU A 98 0.79 -19.46 5.67
N VAL A 99 0.19 -18.80 6.67
CA VAL A 99 -1.21 -19.03 7.04
C VAL A 99 -2.07 -17.86 6.51
N ILE A 100 -3.15 -18.19 5.79
CA ILE A 100 -4.16 -17.23 5.35
C ILE A 100 -5.55 -17.81 5.63
N ASN A 101 -6.34 -17.16 6.47
CA ASN A 101 -7.67 -17.63 6.89
C ASN A 101 -7.64 -19.09 7.39
N ARG A 102 -6.71 -19.42 8.30
CA ARG A 102 -6.48 -20.75 8.88
C ARG A 102 -6.00 -21.82 7.88
N LYS A 103 -5.77 -21.51 6.63
CA LYS A 103 -5.23 -22.41 5.61
C LYS A 103 -3.74 -22.22 5.48
N VAL A 104 -3.02 -23.32 5.36
CA VAL A 104 -1.56 -23.35 5.27
C VAL A 104 -1.14 -23.50 3.81
N TYR A 105 -0.27 -22.62 3.36
CA TYR A 105 0.20 -22.55 1.97
C TYR A 105 1.72 -22.65 1.92
N ASP A 106 2.23 -23.56 1.09
CA ASP A 106 3.64 -23.59 0.72
C ASP A 106 3.88 -22.63 -0.46
N VAL A 107 4.55 -21.52 -0.18
CA VAL A 107 4.84 -20.49 -1.17
C VAL A 107 6.29 -20.51 -1.67
N THR A 108 7.08 -21.48 -1.27
CA THR A 108 8.51 -21.58 -1.59
C THR A 108 8.79 -21.43 -3.09
N SER A 109 8.12 -22.24 -3.91
CA SER A 109 8.30 -22.22 -5.37
C SER A 109 7.61 -21.03 -6.06
N TRP A 110 6.67 -20.37 -5.39
CA TRP A 110 5.93 -19.22 -5.90
C TRP A 110 6.60 -17.89 -5.63
N ALA A 111 7.45 -17.80 -4.59
CA ALA A 111 7.99 -16.54 -4.08
C ALA A 111 8.64 -15.66 -5.15
N ASP A 112 9.40 -16.24 -6.08
CA ASP A 112 10.05 -15.49 -7.18
C ASP A 112 9.08 -14.94 -8.24
N ARG A 113 7.88 -15.51 -8.32
CA ARG A 113 6.84 -15.09 -9.28
C ARG A 113 5.85 -14.11 -8.67
N HIS A 114 5.92 -13.90 -7.36
CA HIS A 114 4.99 -13.01 -6.68
C HIS A 114 5.11 -11.56 -7.17
N PRO A 115 4.02 -10.91 -7.63
CA PRO A 115 4.09 -9.55 -8.19
C PRO A 115 4.62 -8.50 -7.23
N GLY A 116 4.37 -8.66 -5.91
CA GLY A 116 4.89 -7.79 -4.84
C GLY A 116 6.36 -8.04 -4.52
N GLY A 117 6.98 -9.06 -5.12
CA GLY A 117 8.36 -9.48 -4.87
C GLY A 117 8.49 -10.54 -3.80
N ARG A 118 9.58 -11.30 -3.85
CA ARG A 118 9.89 -12.39 -2.91
C ARG A 118 9.94 -11.91 -1.45
N ARG A 119 10.56 -10.75 -1.20
CA ARG A 119 10.82 -10.27 0.16
C ARG A 119 9.56 -10.07 0.99
N VAL A 120 8.45 -9.63 0.39
CA VAL A 120 7.18 -9.46 1.12
C VAL A 120 6.64 -10.80 1.63
N LEU A 121 6.85 -11.89 0.90
CA LEU A 121 6.53 -13.25 1.35
C LEU A 121 7.49 -13.71 2.46
N ASN A 122 8.80 -13.48 2.30
CA ASN A 122 9.80 -13.81 3.32
C ASN A 122 9.51 -13.14 4.66
N HIS A 123 8.91 -11.95 4.65
CA HIS A 123 8.57 -11.24 5.89
C HIS A 123 7.51 -11.95 6.74
N TYR A 124 6.68 -12.77 6.10
CA TYR A 124 5.61 -13.53 6.75
C TYR A 124 5.84 -15.04 6.75
N ALA A 125 6.99 -15.53 6.29
CA ALA A 125 7.30 -16.95 6.33
C ALA A 125 7.21 -17.48 7.76
N GLY A 126 6.41 -18.53 7.97
CA GLY A 126 6.08 -19.11 9.29
C GLY A 126 5.03 -18.33 10.10
N GLU A 127 4.36 -17.32 9.52
CA GLU A 127 3.44 -16.42 10.22
C GLU A 127 2.03 -16.40 9.59
N ASP A 128 1.08 -15.77 10.31
CA ASP A 128 -0.26 -15.45 9.79
C ASP A 128 -0.22 -14.20 8.90
N ALA A 129 -0.48 -14.38 7.62
CA ALA A 129 -0.51 -13.32 6.62
C ALA A 129 -1.94 -12.89 6.24
N THR A 130 -2.98 -13.27 6.98
CA THR A 130 -4.38 -13.03 6.62
C THR A 130 -4.67 -11.55 6.39
N ASP A 131 -4.30 -10.69 7.33
CA ASP A 131 -4.64 -9.27 7.27
C ASP A 131 -3.83 -8.54 6.19
N VAL A 132 -2.53 -8.82 6.10
CA VAL A 132 -1.69 -8.22 5.05
C VAL A 132 -2.10 -8.70 3.66
N PHE A 133 -2.48 -9.96 3.50
CA PHE A 133 -3.01 -10.49 2.25
C PHE A 133 -4.26 -9.72 1.81
N ARG A 134 -5.22 -9.48 2.71
CA ARG A 134 -6.42 -8.70 2.43
C ARG A 134 -6.11 -7.22 2.14
N ALA A 135 -5.14 -6.65 2.83
CA ALA A 135 -4.79 -5.24 2.69
C ALA A 135 -4.07 -4.94 1.37
N MET A 136 -3.23 -5.86 0.89
CA MET A 136 -2.35 -5.64 -0.26
C MET A 136 -2.95 -6.09 -1.60
N HIS A 137 -4.03 -6.87 -1.61
CA HIS A 137 -4.66 -7.36 -2.84
C HIS A 137 -6.02 -6.70 -3.08
N LEU A 138 -6.13 -5.89 -4.15
CA LEU A 138 -7.40 -5.26 -4.55
C LEU A 138 -8.39 -6.29 -5.09
N GLU A 139 -7.90 -7.22 -5.92
CA GLU A 139 -8.69 -8.25 -6.61
C GLU A 139 -8.52 -9.60 -5.88
N LEU A 140 -9.13 -9.72 -4.69
CA LEU A 140 -8.96 -10.88 -3.81
C LEU A 140 -9.32 -12.21 -4.48
N ASP A 141 -10.34 -12.24 -5.33
CA ASP A 141 -10.78 -13.48 -5.98
C ASP A 141 -9.73 -13.98 -6.97
N ILE A 142 -9.08 -13.07 -7.70
CA ILE A 142 -7.95 -13.42 -8.57
C ILE A 142 -6.77 -13.92 -7.74
N ALA A 143 -6.42 -13.22 -6.66
CA ALA A 143 -5.33 -13.63 -5.78
C ALA A 143 -5.58 -15.02 -5.18
N ARG A 144 -6.82 -15.32 -4.77
CA ARG A 144 -7.21 -16.64 -4.25
C ARG A 144 -7.06 -17.78 -5.27
N LEU A 145 -7.22 -17.50 -6.57
CA LEU A 145 -6.98 -18.51 -7.60
C LEU A 145 -5.52 -18.99 -7.62
N TYR A 146 -4.58 -18.07 -7.40
CA TYR A 146 -3.15 -18.42 -7.30
C TYR A 146 -2.80 -19.17 -6.01
N LEU A 147 -3.58 -18.99 -4.94
CA LEU A 147 -3.37 -19.73 -3.68
C LEU A 147 -3.82 -21.20 -3.75
N LYS A 148 -4.81 -21.53 -4.60
CA LYS A 148 -5.35 -22.91 -4.66
C LYS A 148 -4.29 -23.99 -4.84
N PRO A 149 -3.36 -23.89 -5.80
CA PRO A 149 -2.34 -24.93 -6.02
C PRO A 149 -1.25 -24.96 -4.94
N LEU A 150 -1.19 -23.94 -4.08
CA LEU A 150 -0.19 -23.81 -3.02
C LEU A 150 -0.70 -24.33 -1.67
N LEU A 151 -1.98 -24.70 -1.59
CA LEU A 151 -2.62 -25.19 -0.36
C LEU A 151 -2.07 -26.57 0.01
N ILE A 152 -1.50 -26.68 1.22
CA ILE A 152 -0.95 -27.95 1.75
C ILE A 152 -1.74 -28.49 2.94
N GLY A 153 -2.54 -27.66 3.62
CA GLY A 153 -3.33 -28.09 4.76
C GLY A 153 -4.05 -26.95 5.47
N GLU A 154 -4.45 -27.20 6.70
CA GLU A 154 -5.15 -26.26 7.57
C GLU A 154 -4.48 -26.21 8.94
N LEU A 155 -4.66 -25.08 9.63
CA LEU A 155 -4.24 -24.93 11.02
C LEU A 155 -5.10 -25.81 11.92
N ALA A 156 -4.48 -26.56 12.81
CA ALA A 156 -5.18 -27.49 13.70
C ALA A 156 -6.29 -26.77 14.51
N PRO A 157 -7.44 -27.42 14.78
CA PRO A 157 -8.59 -26.79 15.42
C PRO A 157 -8.30 -26.17 16.80
N GLY A 158 -7.36 -26.75 17.56
CA GLY A 158 -6.94 -26.23 18.86
C GLY A 158 -5.95 -25.07 18.81
N GLU A 159 -5.43 -24.75 17.64
CA GLU A 159 -4.46 -23.65 17.48
C GLU A 159 -5.19 -22.32 17.34
N PRO A 160 -4.68 -21.23 17.97
CA PRO A 160 -5.25 -19.90 17.81
C PRO A 160 -5.10 -19.44 16.34
N SER A 161 -6.05 -18.65 15.83
CA SER A 161 -6.03 -18.16 14.44
C SER A 161 -5.01 -17.04 14.18
N GLN A 162 -4.32 -16.61 15.24
CA GLN A 162 -3.33 -15.53 15.19
C GLN A 162 -2.07 -15.93 15.97
N GLU A 163 -0.93 -15.34 15.63
CA GLU A 163 0.29 -15.51 16.42
C GLU A 163 0.08 -15.14 17.88
N ARG A 164 0.74 -15.87 18.77
CA ARG A 164 0.64 -15.71 20.24
C ARG A 164 0.90 -14.28 20.75
N ASN A 165 1.68 -13.49 20.00
CA ASN A 165 2.08 -12.14 20.39
C ASN A 165 1.18 -11.03 19.85
N LYS A 166 0.13 -11.34 19.07
CA LYS A 166 -0.82 -10.34 18.60
C LYS A 166 -1.88 -10.08 19.67
N ASN A 167 -2.15 -8.81 19.92
CA ASN A 167 -3.26 -8.41 20.77
C ASN A 167 -4.59 -8.72 20.05
N ALA A 168 -5.28 -9.77 20.45
CA ALA A 168 -6.52 -10.23 19.82
C ALA A 168 -7.61 -9.16 19.84
N GLN A 169 -7.74 -8.42 20.95
CA GLN A 169 -8.69 -7.32 21.07
C GLN A 169 -8.41 -6.21 20.07
N LEU A 170 -7.15 -5.79 19.94
CA LEU A 170 -6.76 -4.76 18.96
C LEU A 170 -7.08 -5.18 17.52
N VAL A 171 -6.88 -6.46 17.19
CA VAL A 171 -7.21 -7.00 15.87
C VAL A 171 -8.70 -6.98 15.61
N GLU A 172 -9.52 -7.35 16.61
CA GLU A 172 -10.98 -7.33 16.52
C GLU A 172 -11.51 -5.90 16.36
N ASP A 173 -11.06 -4.96 17.19
CA ASP A 173 -11.41 -3.54 17.14
C ASP A 173 -11.06 -2.94 15.75
N PHE A 174 -9.89 -3.31 15.20
CA PHE A 174 -9.49 -2.87 13.87
C PHE A 174 -10.37 -3.45 12.76
N GLN A 175 -10.78 -4.70 12.88
CA GLN A 175 -11.70 -5.33 11.92
C GLN A 175 -13.10 -4.73 11.98
N GLU A 176 -13.57 -4.39 13.18
CA GLU A 176 -14.86 -3.70 13.36
C GLU A 176 -14.80 -2.29 12.76
N LEU A 177 -13.75 -1.52 13.04
CA LEU A 177 -13.51 -0.22 12.41
C LEU A 177 -13.52 -0.33 10.90
N ARG A 178 -12.82 -1.33 10.34
CA ARG A 178 -12.79 -1.57 8.90
C ARG A 178 -14.18 -1.84 8.33
N ARG A 179 -14.97 -2.72 8.95
CA ARG A 179 -16.36 -3.01 8.54
C ARG A 179 -17.23 -1.75 8.55
N THR A 180 -17.09 -0.93 9.58
CA THR A 180 -17.80 0.36 9.69
C THR A 180 -17.43 1.29 8.55
N LEU A 181 -16.14 1.44 8.21
CA LEU A 181 -15.69 2.28 7.12
C LEU A 181 -16.15 1.74 5.75
N GLU A 182 -16.18 0.43 5.56
CA GLU A 182 -16.72 -0.23 4.36
C GLU A 182 -18.23 0.05 4.20
N ALA A 183 -19.00 -0.11 5.28
CA ALA A 183 -20.44 0.21 5.30
C ALA A 183 -20.72 1.69 4.98
N MET A 184 -19.84 2.59 5.42
CA MET A 184 -19.89 4.03 5.09
C MET A 184 -19.36 4.37 3.69
N ASN A 185 -18.98 3.39 2.88
CA ASN A 185 -18.38 3.56 1.55
C ASN A 185 -17.14 4.47 1.54
N MET A 186 -16.36 4.47 2.63
CA MET A 186 -15.19 5.36 2.75
C MET A 186 -13.98 4.89 1.94
N PHE A 187 -14.00 3.67 1.42
CA PHE A 187 -12.98 3.14 0.52
C PHE A 187 -13.23 3.45 -0.97
N SER A 188 -14.28 4.20 -1.30
CA SER A 188 -14.52 4.66 -2.67
C SER A 188 -13.75 5.95 -2.97
N ALA A 189 -12.92 5.93 -4.01
CA ALA A 189 -12.17 7.10 -4.44
C ALA A 189 -13.07 8.14 -5.11
N ASN A 190 -12.80 9.43 -4.83
CA ASN A 190 -13.39 10.54 -5.56
C ASN A 190 -12.51 10.87 -6.78
N LEU A 191 -12.89 10.39 -7.95
CA LEU A 191 -12.15 10.61 -9.20
C LEU A 191 -12.02 12.09 -9.56
N GLY A 192 -13.03 12.91 -9.22
CA GLY A 192 -12.96 14.36 -9.44
C GLY A 192 -11.83 15.01 -8.66
N PHE A 193 -11.67 14.64 -7.39
CA PHE A 193 -10.55 15.09 -6.56
C PHE A 193 -9.19 14.72 -7.16
N PHE A 194 -9.00 13.45 -7.54
CA PHE A 194 -7.73 12.98 -8.12
C PHE A 194 -7.45 13.58 -9.50
N SER A 195 -8.48 13.83 -10.30
CA SER A 195 -8.34 14.53 -11.59
C SER A 195 -7.91 15.98 -11.39
N LEU A 196 -8.54 16.72 -10.47
CA LEU A 196 -8.14 18.09 -10.13
C LEU A 196 -6.72 18.14 -9.57
N HIS A 197 -6.34 17.16 -8.76
CA HIS A 197 -4.96 17.06 -8.24
C HIS A 197 -3.94 16.88 -9.37
N LEU A 198 -4.20 16.00 -10.34
CA LEU A 198 -3.34 15.83 -11.51
C LEU A 198 -3.29 17.08 -12.37
N ILE A 199 -4.44 17.73 -12.63
CA ILE A 199 -4.52 18.98 -13.39
C ILE A 199 -3.70 20.07 -12.71
N GLN A 200 -3.77 20.21 -11.39
CA GLN A 200 -2.97 21.18 -10.62
C GLN A 200 -1.47 20.93 -10.81
N ILE A 201 -1.00 19.67 -10.76
CA ILE A 201 0.39 19.30 -11.00
C ILE A 201 0.84 19.79 -12.39
N LEU A 202 0.05 19.51 -13.42
CA LEU A 202 0.37 19.89 -14.80
C LEU A 202 0.33 21.41 -15.00
N ILE A 203 -0.62 22.11 -14.39
CA ILE A 203 -0.69 23.59 -14.44
C ILE A 203 0.56 24.20 -13.83
N LEU A 204 1.05 23.70 -12.69
CA LEU A 204 2.27 24.21 -12.07
C LEU A 204 3.51 24.07 -12.98
N GLU A 205 3.63 22.96 -13.70
CA GLU A 205 4.72 22.76 -14.65
C GLU A 205 4.61 23.70 -15.87
N VAL A 206 3.40 23.86 -16.42
CA VAL A 206 3.13 24.80 -17.52
C VAL A 206 3.38 26.24 -17.08
N LEU A 207 2.93 26.62 -15.89
CA LEU A 207 3.13 27.96 -15.34
C LEU A 207 4.64 28.24 -15.16
N ALA A 208 5.41 27.30 -14.63
CA ALA A 208 6.86 27.45 -14.51
C ALA A 208 7.54 27.67 -15.86
N TRP A 209 7.10 26.97 -16.89
CA TRP A 209 7.62 27.15 -18.26
C TRP A 209 7.20 28.50 -18.85
N LEU A 210 5.92 28.93 -18.70
CA LEU A 210 5.42 30.23 -19.17
C LEU A 210 6.14 31.40 -18.49
N MET A 211 6.41 31.31 -17.19
CA MET A 211 7.19 32.30 -16.46
C MET A 211 8.60 32.45 -17.04
N LEU A 212 9.24 31.31 -17.32
CA LEU A 212 10.57 31.29 -17.90
C LEU A 212 10.58 31.87 -19.33
N TRP A 213 9.56 31.52 -20.12
CA TRP A 213 9.38 32.03 -21.48
C TRP A 213 9.20 33.56 -21.51
N HIS A 214 8.42 34.11 -20.56
CA HIS A 214 8.07 35.53 -20.55
C HIS A 214 9.13 36.41 -19.88
N PHE A 215 9.70 35.95 -18.77
CA PHE A 215 10.61 36.76 -17.94
C PHE A 215 12.09 36.38 -18.09
N GLY A 216 12.41 35.29 -18.81
CA GLY A 216 13.78 34.77 -18.95
C GLY A 216 14.28 34.03 -17.72
N ASN A 217 15.57 33.67 -17.74
CA ASN A 217 16.22 32.80 -16.76
C ASN A 217 16.98 33.56 -15.65
N GLY A 218 16.60 34.77 -15.35
CA GLY A 218 17.15 35.53 -14.22
C GLY A 218 17.01 34.78 -12.89
N TRP A 219 17.95 35.01 -11.95
CA TRP A 219 17.96 34.29 -10.66
C TRP A 219 16.65 34.42 -9.86
N PRO A 220 15.90 35.58 -9.81
CA PRO A 220 14.62 35.61 -9.11
C PRO A 220 13.59 34.67 -9.74
N ILE A 221 13.51 34.63 -11.07
CA ILE A 221 12.60 33.78 -11.81
C ILE A 221 13.00 32.30 -11.61
N THR A 222 14.29 31.98 -11.62
CA THR A 222 14.79 30.64 -11.36
C THR A 222 14.37 30.13 -9.97
N ILE A 223 14.42 30.97 -8.94
CA ILE A 223 13.93 30.63 -7.60
C ILE A 223 12.42 30.37 -7.63
N CYS A 224 11.64 31.27 -8.23
CA CYS A 224 10.18 31.11 -8.32
C CYS A 224 9.77 29.82 -9.03
N ILE A 225 10.35 29.54 -10.21
CA ILE A 225 10.02 28.30 -10.95
C ILE A 225 10.51 27.05 -10.23
N SER A 226 11.67 27.11 -9.55
CA SER A 226 12.14 25.99 -8.74
C SER A 226 11.16 25.67 -7.63
N PHE A 227 10.56 26.68 -7.02
CA PHE A 227 9.52 26.51 -5.99
C PHE A 227 8.23 25.92 -6.57
N LEU A 228 7.73 26.42 -7.72
CA LEU A 228 6.56 25.87 -8.41
C LEU A 228 6.76 24.40 -8.80
N LEU A 229 7.91 24.09 -9.39
CA LEU A 229 8.26 22.73 -9.78
C LEU A 229 8.42 21.81 -8.56
N THR A 230 8.92 22.33 -7.44
CA THR A 230 9.01 21.58 -6.17
C THR A 230 7.62 21.25 -5.64
N ILE A 231 6.66 22.17 -5.68
CA ILE A 231 5.27 21.88 -5.31
C ILE A 231 4.69 20.81 -6.23
N SER A 232 4.91 20.90 -7.55
CA SER A 232 4.49 19.87 -8.51
C SER A 232 5.07 18.49 -8.15
N GLN A 233 6.36 18.41 -7.81
CA GLN A 233 7.02 17.16 -7.40
C GLN A 233 6.50 16.61 -6.08
N ALA A 234 6.20 17.47 -5.09
CA ALA A 234 5.61 17.09 -3.82
C ALA A 234 4.18 16.55 -4.01
N GLN A 235 3.35 17.25 -4.79
CA GLN A 235 2.00 16.82 -5.14
C GLN A 235 2.01 15.49 -5.91
N SER A 236 2.94 15.33 -6.84
CA SER A 236 3.13 14.06 -7.56
C SER A 236 3.52 12.92 -6.62
N SER A 237 4.19 13.20 -5.48
CA SER A 237 4.53 12.17 -4.49
C SER A 237 3.29 11.60 -3.80
N PHE A 238 2.30 12.42 -3.50
CA PHE A 238 1.03 11.95 -2.94
C PHE A 238 0.21 11.17 -3.97
N LEU A 239 0.10 11.69 -5.19
CA LEU A 239 -0.69 11.05 -6.25
C LEU A 239 -0.10 9.69 -6.67
N GLN A 240 1.24 9.60 -6.80
CA GLN A 240 1.88 8.32 -7.11
C GLN A 240 1.71 7.30 -5.98
N HIS A 241 1.72 7.74 -4.72
CA HIS A 241 1.55 6.88 -3.56
C HIS A 241 0.17 6.22 -3.57
N ASP A 242 -0.90 6.98 -3.77
CA ASP A 242 -2.26 6.46 -3.79
C ASP A 242 -2.51 5.54 -5.01
N THR A 243 -1.96 5.88 -6.17
CA THR A 243 -2.00 4.98 -7.34
C THR A 243 -1.16 3.72 -7.16
N GLY A 244 -0.04 3.81 -6.45
CA GLY A 244 0.81 2.68 -6.06
C GLY A 244 0.09 1.69 -5.15
N HIS A 245 -0.81 2.18 -4.29
CA HIS A 245 -1.72 1.38 -3.47
C HIS A 245 -2.96 0.87 -4.20
N LEU A 246 -3.06 1.07 -5.50
CA LEU A 246 -4.19 0.67 -6.34
C LEU A 246 -5.53 1.24 -5.85
N SER A 247 -5.53 2.40 -5.20
CA SER A 247 -6.65 2.91 -4.42
C SER A 247 -7.57 3.87 -5.16
N ILE A 248 -7.23 4.29 -6.41
CA ILE A 248 -8.00 5.29 -7.15
C ILE A 248 -9.00 4.64 -8.11
N PHE A 249 -8.54 3.72 -8.95
CA PHE A 249 -9.37 3.08 -9.97
C PHE A 249 -9.80 1.68 -9.54
N LYS A 250 -11.03 1.29 -9.89
CA LYS A 250 -11.55 -0.06 -9.62
C LYS A 250 -10.74 -1.18 -10.30
N LYS A 251 -10.17 -0.91 -11.48
CA LYS A 251 -9.35 -1.88 -12.22
C LYS A 251 -7.87 -1.59 -11.99
N SER A 252 -7.12 -2.57 -11.50
CA SER A 252 -5.68 -2.49 -11.20
C SER A 252 -4.85 -1.93 -12.35
N LYS A 253 -5.19 -2.29 -13.61
CA LYS A 253 -4.46 -1.82 -14.80
C LYS A 253 -4.38 -0.29 -14.93
N TRP A 254 -5.44 0.42 -14.53
CA TRP A 254 -5.48 1.89 -14.61
C TRP A 254 -4.66 2.53 -13.49
N ASN A 255 -4.68 1.93 -12.29
CA ASN A 255 -3.79 2.35 -11.21
C ASN A 255 -2.33 2.18 -11.61
N HIS A 256 -1.95 1.03 -12.16
CA HIS A 256 -0.58 0.78 -12.63
C HIS A 256 -0.14 1.73 -13.75
N LEU A 257 -1.02 2.07 -14.68
CA LEU A 257 -0.72 3.02 -15.75
C LEU A 257 -0.49 4.42 -15.18
N MET A 258 -1.41 4.90 -14.33
CA MET A 258 -1.31 6.20 -13.68
C MET A 258 -0.10 6.27 -12.77
N HIS A 259 0.17 5.24 -11.97
CA HIS A 259 1.35 5.16 -11.13
C HIS A 259 2.64 5.29 -11.95
N ARG A 260 2.74 4.59 -13.08
CA ARG A 260 3.90 4.69 -13.97
C ARG A 260 4.01 6.08 -14.59
N PHE A 261 2.91 6.67 -15.02
CA PHE A 261 2.91 8.03 -15.55
C PHE A 261 3.42 9.03 -14.49
N VAL A 262 2.85 9.02 -13.29
CA VAL A 262 3.24 9.97 -12.25
C VAL A 262 4.65 9.69 -11.73
N MET A 263 4.96 8.43 -11.40
CA MET A 263 6.26 8.09 -10.80
C MET A 263 7.42 8.19 -11.76
N CYS A 264 7.25 7.69 -12.99
CA CYS A 264 8.35 7.68 -13.97
C CYS A 264 8.39 8.96 -14.79
N HIS A 265 7.26 9.41 -15.40
CA HIS A 265 7.26 10.54 -16.32
C HIS A 265 7.23 11.90 -15.60
N LEU A 266 6.50 12.05 -14.50
CA LEU A 266 6.45 13.32 -13.77
C LEU A 266 7.55 13.45 -12.72
N LYS A 267 7.96 12.36 -12.05
CA LYS A 267 8.99 12.39 -10.98
C LYS A 267 10.37 11.88 -11.40
N GLY A 268 10.48 11.09 -12.46
CA GLY A 268 11.74 10.54 -12.93
C GLY A 268 12.34 9.45 -12.03
N LEU A 269 11.50 8.62 -11.41
CA LEU A 269 11.89 7.51 -10.55
C LEU A 269 11.17 6.23 -10.96
N SER A 270 11.76 5.05 -10.69
CA SER A 270 11.20 3.76 -11.06
C SER A 270 10.04 3.32 -10.17
N VAL A 271 8.95 2.87 -10.79
CA VAL A 271 7.85 2.18 -10.11
C VAL A 271 8.34 0.91 -9.43
N LYS A 272 9.20 0.13 -10.08
CA LYS A 272 9.71 -1.13 -9.50
C LYS A 272 10.58 -0.89 -8.27
N TRP A 273 11.41 0.15 -8.29
CA TRP A 273 12.19 0.56 -7.13
C TRP A 273 11.28 0.97 -5.96
N TRP A 274 10.27 1.79 -6.22
CA TRP A 274 9.34 2.27 -5.20
C TRP A 274 8.52 1.10 -4.61
N ASN A 275 7.91 0.27 -5.45
CA ASN A 275 7.14 -0.89 -5.02
C ASN A 275 7.98 -1.83 -4.15
N HIS A 276 9.24 -2.08 -4.55
CA HIS A 276 10.15 -2.94 -3.80
C HIS A 276 10.39 -2.44 -2.37
N ARG A 277 10.55 -1.13 -2.18
CA ARG A 277 10.73 -0.55 -0.84
C ARG A 277 9.41 -0.45 -0.08
N HIS A 278 8.43 0.15 -0.71
CA HIS A 278 7.19 0.55 -0.08
C HIS A 278 6.31 -0.63 0.35
N PHE A 279 6.29 -1.70 -0.42
CA PHE A 279 5.56 -2.91 -0.02
C PHE A 279 6.22 -3.61 1.17
N GLN A 280 7.54 -3.60 1.28
CA GLN A 280 8.23 -4.11 2.47
C GLN A 280 7.91 -3.26 3.71
N HIS A 281 7.90 -1.92 3.58
CA HIS A 281 7.47 -1.03 4.64
C HIS A 281 6.05 -1.36 5.12
N HIS A 282 5.08 -1.50 4.21
CA HIS A 282 3.71 -1.84 4.58
C HIS A 282 3.53 -3.26 5.13
N THR A 283 4.40 -4.19 4.80
CA THR A 283 4.32 -5.55 5.36
C THR A 283 4.82 -5.63 6.80
N LYS A 284 5.90 -4.94 7.13
CA LYS A 284 6.51 -4.95 8.48
C LYS A 284 7.02 -3.54 8.84
N PRO A 285 6.12 -2.56 9.02
CA PRO A 285 6.51 -1.19 9.29
C PRO A 285 7.29 -1.08 10.61
N ASN A 286 8.34 -0.26 10.59
CA ASN A 286 9.22 0.01 11.74
C ASN A 286 9.95 -1.21 12.33
N ILE A 287 10.00 -2.34 11.61
CA ILE A 287 10.73 -3.54 12.06
C ILE A 287 12.08 -3.63 11.34
N TYR A 288 13.15 -3.34 12.05
CA TYR A 288 14.51 -3.54 11.54
C TYR A 288 14.88 -5.03 11.51
N PRO A 289 15.51 -5.58 10.47
CA PRO A 289 15.90 -4.96 9.17
C PRO A 289 14.87 -5.17 8.05
N LYS A 290 13.60 -5.48 8.38
CA LYS A 290 12.56 -5.82 7.40
C LYS A 290 12.03 -4.58 6.68
N ASP A 291 12.01 -3.42 7.36
CA ASP A 291 11.55 -2.15 6.81
C ASP A 291 12.72 -1.35 6.22
N PRO A 292 12.78 -1.18 4.88
CA PRO A 292 13.84 -0.42 4.25
C PRO A 292 13.76 1.10 4.47
N ASP A 293 12.62 1.62 4.97
CA ASP A 293 12.47 3.05 5.21
C ASP A 293 13.14 3.50 6.50
N ILE A 294 13.34 2.58 7.45
CA ILE A 294 14.13 2.84 8.65
C ILE A 294 15.57 2.29 8.56
N ASP A 295 15.88 1.43 7.59
CA ASP A 295 17.25 0.90 7.40
C ASP A 295 18.08 1.85 6.51
N VAL A 296 18.37 3.03 7.03
CA VAL A 296 19.17 4.09 6.40
C VAL A 296 20.62 4.16 6.94
N GLY A 297 21.03 3.15 7.70
CA GLY A 297 22.40 3.05 8.17
C GLY A 297 23.43 2.86 7.05
N PRO A 298 24.67 3.30 7.21
CA PRO A 298 25.24 3.87 8.44
C PRO A 298 25.03 5.38 8.62
N LEU A 299 24.34 6.08 7.69
CA LEU A 299 24.24 7.54 7.71
C LEU A 299 23.38 8.05 8.88
N PHE A 300 22.23 7.42 9.08
CA PHE A 300 21.34 7.68 10.21
C PHE A 300 21.02 6.37 10.93
N LEU A 301 20.98 6.40 12.25
CA LEU A 301 20.60 5.26 13.09
C LEU A 301 19.22 5.50 13.69
N VAL A 302 18.30 4.57 13.44
CA VAL A 302 16.92 4.64 13.91
C VAL A 302 16.61 3.45 14.80
N GLY A 303 15.89 3.70 15.92
CA GLY A 303 15.58 2.67 16.93
C GLY A 303 16.78 2.24 17.74
N ASP A 304 16.64 1.15 18.45
CA ASP A 304 17.60 0.63 19.44
C ASP A 304 18.56 -0.43 18.88
N LEU A 305 18.17 -1.13 17.83
CA LEU A 305 19.00 -2.21 17.27
C LEU A 305 20.13 -1.71 16.35
N GLN A 306 19.89 -0.63 15.60
CA GLN A 306 20.93 -0.09 14.70
C GLN A 306 22.13 0.51 15.45
N PRO A 307 21.96 1.29 16.53
CA PRO A 307 23.10 1.75 17.33
C PRO A 307 23.98 0.61 17.85
N ILE A 308 23.39 -0.50 18.29
CA ILE A 308 24.12 -1.69 18.73
C ILE A 308 24.92 -2.29 17.57
N LYS A 309 24.31 -2.44 16.39
CA LYS A 309 24.96 -3.01 15.20
C LYS A 309 26.12 -2.14 14.69
N TYR A 310 25.90 -0.84 14.56
CA TYR A 310 26.88 0.08 13.99
C TYR A 310 27.91 0.56 15.01
N GLY A 311 27.55 0.65 16.29
CA GLY A 311 28.49 0.95 17.37
C GLY A 311 29.63 -0.06 17.47
N LYS A 312 29.34 -1.35 17.23
CA LYS A 312 30.38 -2.41 17.15
C LYS A 312 31.36 -2.18 15.99
N LYS A 313 30.96 -1.53 14.90
CA LYS A 313 31.79 -1.26 13.73
C LYS A 313 32.71 -0.05 13.88
N LYS A 314 32.57 0.74 14.96
CA LYS A 314 33.39 1.94 15.29
C LYS A 314 33.57 2.85 14.05
N ILE A 315 32.48 3.31 13.45
CA ILE A 315 32.53 4.25 12.33
C ILE A 315 33.02 5.60 12.86
N LYS A 316 34.29 5.92 12.62
CA LYS A 316 34.99 7.07 13.24
C LYS A 316 34.57 8.43 12.68
N TYR A 317 33.90 8.46 11.53
CA TYR A 317 33.64 9.72 10.80
C TYR A 317 32.25 10.29 11.00
N ILE A 318 31.37 9.59 11.71
CA ILE A 318 29.97 10.01 11.91
C ILE A 318 29.72 10.05 13.42
N ASP A 319 29.40 11.26 13.89
CA ASP A 319 28.97 11.50 15.27
C ASP A 319 27.45 11.37 15.34
N TYR A 320 26.97 10.21 15.75
CA TYR A 320 25.53 9.91 15.81
C TYR A 320 24.79 10.71 16.89
N GLU A 321 25.48 11.24 17.91
CA GLU A 321 24.87 12.10 18.92
C GLU A 321 24.38 13.41 18.29
N LYS A 322 25.02 13.83 17.18
CA LYS A 322 24.65 15.01 16.41
C LYS A 322 23.79 14.75 15.17
N GLN A 323 23.25 13.53 15.02
CA GLN A 323 22.47 13.23 13.80
C GLN A 323 21.25 14.13 13.63
N HIS A 324 20.66 14.65 14.70
CA HIS A 324 19.56 15.62 14.66
C HIS A 324 19.99 16.96 14.03
N LEU A 325 21.27 17.34 14.08
CA LEU A 325 21.80 18.54 13.47
C LEU A 325 22.10 18.35 11.99
N TYR A 326 22.82 17.25 11.65
CA TYR A 326 23.19 17.05 10.24
C TYR A 326 22.08 16.39 9.40
N PHE A 327 21.00 15.94 10.00
CA PHE A 327 19.87 15.34 9.27
C PHE A 327 19.34 16.27 8.18
N TYR A 328 19.11 17.54 8.51
CA TYR A 328 18.60 18.52 7.54
C TYR A 328 19.66 18.95 6.52
N MET A 329 20.92 19.03 6.93
CA MET A 329 22.01 19.48 6.06
C MET A 329 22.47 18.41 5.06
N VAL A 330 22.41 17.15 5.45
CA VAL A 330 22.93 16.01 4.67
C VAL A 330 21.81 15.15 4.14
N GLY A 331 20.80 14.83 4.96
CA GLY A 331 19.71 13.95 4.60
C GLY A 331 18.88 14.51 3.46
N LEU A 332 18.42 15.75 3.57
CA LEU A 332 17.55 16.35 2.57
C LEU A 332 18.23 16.53 1.20
N PRO A 333 19.41 17.15 1.09
CA PRO A 333 20.04 17.35 -0.22
C PRO A 333 20.66 16.09 -0.83
N LEU A 334 21.01 15.08 -0.03
CA LEU A 334 21.67 13.88 -0.56
C LEU A 334 20.73 12.67 -0.66
N LEU A 335 19.81 12.47 0.29
CA LEU A 335 18.98 11.28 0.34
C LEU A 335 18.01 11.22 -0.85
N MET A 336 17.20 12.25 -1.04
CA MET A 336 16.18 12.28 -2.09
C MET A 336 16.77 12.49 -3.49
N PRO A 337 17.55 13.57 -3.76
CA PRO A 337 17.97 13.86 -5.12
C PRO A 337 19.12 12.99 -5.62
N VAL A 338 19.95 12.44 -4.73
CA VAL A 338 21.13 11.64 -5.11
C VAL A 338 20.90 10.17 -4.82
N TYR A 339 20.78 9.79 -3.55
CA TYR A 339 20.74 8.37 -3.13
C TYR A 339 19.55 7.63 -3.75
N PHE A 340 18.33 8.15 -3.65
CA PHE A 340 17.16 7.47 -4.20
C PHE A 340 17.15 7.46 -5.73
N ASN A 341 17.67 8.50 -6.38
CA ASN A 341 17.80 8.47 -7.86
C ASN A 341 18.81 7.43 -8.30
N LEU A 342 20.00 7.38 -7.68
CA LEU A 342 21.02 6.37 -8.00
C LEU A 342 20.49 4.96 -7.73
N GLN A 343 19.86 4.74 -6.59
CA GLN A 343 19.26 3.44 -6.25
C GLN A 343 18.16 3.05 -7.24
N SER A 344 17.29 3.99 -7.63
CA SER A 344 16.26 3.77 -8.64
C SER A 344 16.85 3.38 -9.99
N MET A 345 17.91 4.08 -10.46
CA MET A 345 18.61 3.75 -11.69
C MET A 345 19.29 2.38 -11.60
N GLN A 346 19.94 2.07 -10.49
CA GLN A 346 20.56 0.78 -10.25
C GLN A 346 19.54 -0.37 -10.31
N VAL A 347 18.40 -0.22 -9.65
CA VAL A 347 17.33 -1.23 -9.68
C VAL A 347 16.78 -1.44 -11.08
N MET A 348 16.57 -0.35 -11.86
CA MET A 348 16.10 -0.45 -13.24
C MET A 348 17.11 -1.17 -14.13
N TYR A 349 18.40 -0.83 -14.01
CA TYR A 349 19.47 -1.40 -14.83
C TYR A 349 19.71 -2.87 -14.52
N LEU A 350 19.91 -3.21 -13.24
CA LEU A 350 20.17 -4.58 -12.81
C LEU A 350 18.96 -5.49 -13.03
N GLY A 351 17.74 -4.99 -12.79
CA GLY A 351 16.50 -5.72 -13.00
C GLY A 351 16.02 -5.75 -14.44
N ARG A 352 16.74 -5.07 -15.37
CA ARG A 352 16.36 -4.94 -16.78
C ARG A 352 14.91 -4.51 -16.99
N TYR A 353 14.42 -3.55 -16.17
CA TYR A 353 13.05 -3.07 -16.22
C TYR A 353 12.84 -2.06 -17.35
N TRP A 354 12.89 -2.50 -18.62
CA TRP A 354 12.85 -1.68 -19.82
C TRP A 354 11.68 -0.70 -19.87
N ARG A 355 10.51 -1.12 -19.40
CA ARG A 355 9.34 -0.24 -19.33
C ARG A 355 9.59 0.98 -18.45
N ASP A 356 10.16 0.78 -17.27
CA ASP A 356 10.48 1.88 -16.35
C ASP A 356 11.61 2.75 -16.92
N ILE A 357 12.63 2.14 -17.57
CA ILE A 357 13.71 2.88 -18.21
C ILE A 357 13.15 3.85 -19.26
N VAL A 358 12.29 3.39 -20.18
CA VAL A 358 11.68 4.23 -21.22
C VAL A 358 10.87 5.38 -20.60
N TRP A 359 10.04 5.08 -19.60
CA TRP A 359 9.23 6.11 -18.95
C TRP A 359 10.04 7.09 -18.11
N VAL A 360 11.07 6.65 -17.41
CA VAL A 360 11.98 7.53 -16.65
C VAL A 360 12.81 8.39 -17.60
N SER A 361 13.29 7.82 -18.72
CA SER A 361 13.99 8.60 -19.75
C SER A 361 13.12 9.73 -20.29
N SER A 362 11.80 9.52 -20.43
CA SER A 362 10.88 10.56 -20.90
C SER A 362 10.79 11.76 -19.94
N PHE A 363 10.98 11.57 -18.62
CA PHE A 363 11.11 12.67 -17.67
C PHE A 363 12.32 13.56 -17.98
N TYR A 364 13.51 12.97 -18.12
CA TYR A 364 14.73 13.72 -18.40
C TYR A 364 14.67 14.38 -19.77
N ILE A 365 14.21 13.67 -20.81
CA ILE A 365 14.03 14.23 -22.16
C ILE A 365 13.10 15.45 -22.11
N ARG A 366 11.97 15.34 -21.44
CA ARG A 366 11.02 16.44 -21.26
C ARG A 366 11.67 17.64 -20.58
N TYR A 367 12.39 17.42 -19.47
CA TYR A 367 13.07 18.52 -18.76
C TYR A 367 14.14 19.21 -19.62
N PHE A 368 14.95 18.44 -20.37
CA PHE A 368 15.95 19.01 -21.26
C PHE A 368 15.34 19.76 -22.46
N ILE A 369 14.23 19.28 -23.03
CA ILE A 369 13.51 19.98 -24.10
C ILE A 369 12.87 21.26 -23.56
N THR A 370 12.27 21.23 -22.37
CA THR A 370 11.52 22.35 -21.81
C THR A 370 12.43 23.43 -21.22
N PHE A 371 13.44 23.05 -20.46
CA PHE A 371 14.29 23.97 -19.69
C PHE A 371 15.70 24.13 -20.29
N GLY A 372 16.17 23.17 -21.08
CA GLY A 372 17.50 23.21 -21.70
C GLY A 372 17.77 24.43 -22.58
N PRO A 373 16.81 24.93 -23.39
CA PRO A 373 16.99 26.15 -24.19
C PRO A 373 17.32 27.39 -23.34
N PHE A 374 16.89 27.43 -22.07
CA PHE A 374 17.10 28.57 -21.18
C PHE A 374 18.35 28.43 -20.29
N TYR A 375 18.65 27.20 -19.85
CA TYR A 375 19.69 26.97 -18.84
C TYR A 375 20.90 26.20 -19.36
N GLY A 376 20.82 25.65 -20.57
CA GLY A 376 21.82 24.69 -21.06
C GLY A 376 21.79 23.37 -20.29
N ILE A 377 22.70 22.47 -20.60
CA ILE A 377 22.75 21.13 -20.01
C ILE A 377 23.00 21.21 -18.49
N PHE A 378 24.07 21.89 -18.07
CA PHE A 378 24.45 21.97 -16.66
C PHE A 378 23.41 22.67 -15.78
N GLY A 379 22.84 23.80 -16.28
CA GLY A 379 21.80 24.51 -15.55
C GLY A 379 20.51 23.70 -15.41
N THR A 380 20.14 22.90 -16.41
CA THR A 380 18.99 21.99 -16.32
C THR A 380 19.23 20.86 -15.32
N VAL A 381 20.42 20.29 -15.27
CA VAL A 381 20.79 19.29 -14.25
C VAL A 381 20.73 19.91 -12.85
N LEU A 382 21.23 21.14 -12.68
CA LEU A 382 21.16 21.85 -11.41
C LEU A 382 19.70 22.16 -11.02
N LEU A 383 18.87 22.55 -11.96
CA LEU A 383 17.44 22.77 -11.73
C LEU A 383 16.74 21.48 -11.25
N ILE A 384 16.99 20.35 -11.92
CA ILE A 384 16.45 19.04 -11.50
C ILE A 384 16.91 18.70 -10.08
N TYR A 385 18.19 18.91 -9.77
CA TYR A 385 18.74 18.68 -8.44
C TYR A 385 18.05 19.56 -7.39
N LEU A 386 17.94 20.84 -7.61
CA LEU A 386 17.27 21.79 -6.70
C LEU A 386 15.81 21.37 -6.47
N VAL A 387 15.05 21.15 -7.52
CA VAL A 387 13.64 20.77 -7.46
C VAL A 387 13.44 19.47 -6.66
N LYS A 388 14.36 18.50 -6.77
CA LYS A 388 14.29 17.24 -6.03
C LYS A 388 14.79 17.34 -4.59
N SER A 389 15.58 18.36 -4.26
CA SER A 389 16.12 18.58 -2.91
C SER A 389 15.12 19.27 -1.95
N TRP A 390 14.19 20.07 -2.47
CA TRP A 390 13.26 20.89 -1.68
C TRP A 390 12.00 20.17 -1.15
N PRO A 391 11.41 19.15 -1.83
CA PRO A 391 10.20 18.50 -1.35
C PRO A 391 10.25 18.00 0.10
N PRO A 392 11.36 17.43 0.60
CA PRO A 392 11.48 17.03 2.00
C PRO A 392 11.38 18.20 2.97
N VAL A 393 11.90 19.38 2.62
CA VAL A 393 11.83 20.58 3.45
C VAL A 393 10.37 21.01 3.63
N MET A 394 9.57 20.94 2.54
CA MET A 394 8.15 21.31 2.58
C MET A 394 7.30 20.27 3.34
N LEU A 395 7.61 18.99 3.20
CA LEU A 395 6.91 17.92 3.89
C LEU A 395 7.14 17.91 5.40
N ASN A 396 8.32 18.39 5.84
CA ASN A 396 8.70 18.52 7.25
C ASN A 396 8.40 19.91 7.83
N SER A 397 7.71 20.79 7.09
CA SER A 397 7.28 22.08 7.65
C SER A 397 6.20 21.85 8.72
N PRO A 398 6.11 22.73 9.75
CA PRO A 398 5.09 22.63 10.82
C PRO A 398 3.65 22.54 10.29
N PHE A 399 3.40 23.04 9.08
CA PHE A 399 2.10 22.94 8.40
C PHE A 399 1.72 21.53 7.95
N SER A 400 2.69 20.61 7.76
CA SER A 400 2.40 19.22 7.44
C SER A 400 2.27 18.32 8.67
N MET A 401 2.92 18.68 9.78
CA MET A 401 2.90 17.91 11.03
C MET A 401 1.61 18.07 11.84
N THR A 402 0.85 19.16 11.65
CA THR A 402 -0.45 19.31 12.34
C THR A 402 -1.52 18.32 11.88
N GLY A 403 -1.23 17.48 10.87
CA GLY A 403 -2.08 16.38 10.41
C GLY A 403 -1.81 15.02 11.03
N SER A 404 -0.66 14.80 11.69
CA SER A 404 -0.26 13.48 12.21
C SER A 404 -0.26 13.34 13.72
N LEU A 405 -0.56 14.41 14.47
CA LEU A 405 -0.65 14.39 15.94
C LEU A 405 -2.09 14.30 16.45
N GLY A 406 -2.92 13.53 15.78
CA GLY A 406 -4.31 13.33 16.16
C GLY A 406 -4.77 11.90 15.92
N THR A 407 -3.99 10.91 16.35
CA THR A 407 -4.43 9.52 16.56
C THR A 407 -3.79 9.00 17.82
#